data_252d6077247c890cebe18caf9d7f99b2
#
_entry.id   252d6077247c890cebe18caf9d7f99b2
#
_cell.length_a   1.000
_cell.length_b   1.000
_cell.length_c   1.000
_cell.angle_alpha   90.00
_cell.angle_beta   90.00
_cell.angle_gamma   90.00
#
_symmetry.space_group_name_H-M   'P 1'
#
loop_
_entity.id
_entity.type
_entity.pdbx_description
1 polymer ?
#
loop_
_entity_poly.entity_id
_entity_poly.type
_entity_poly.pdbx_seq_one_letter_code
_entity_poly.pdbx_strand_id
1 'polypeptide(L)'
;MCPDKKPEIMRHSSNILIKNKRATFDYEIIERYTACIQLFGTEIKSIRDGKASLTDTYCTFINDEMWVKNMHIATYFFGTYNNHDVRRDRKLLLNKKELNKLARATRETGLTIVPIRMFINDKGLAKLEIGLAKGKKNYDKRQSIKEKDAKREMERHRG
;
A
#
# COMPACT_ATOMS: atom_id res chain seq x y z
N MET A 1 14.20 0.89 -37.04
CA MET A 1 14.38 0.51 -35.82
C MET A 1 15.04 1.46 -34.88
N CYS A 2 14.31 2.16 -34.13
CA CYS A 2 14.86 3.03 -33.13
C CYS A 2 15.13 2.24 -31.89
N PRO A 3 16.36 2.15 -31.44
CA PRO A 3 16.54 2.07 -30.05
C PRO A 3 16.01 3.38 -29.52
N ASP A 4 14.80 3.34 -29.04
CA ASP A 4 14.34 4.40 -28.20
C ASP A 4 15.26 4.45 -27.00
N LYS A 5 16.37 5.12 -27.18
CA LYS A 5 16.98 5.82 -26.09
C LYS A 5 15.93 6.82 -25.64
N LYS A 6 14.93 6.30 -24.94
CA LYS A 6 14.20 7.14 -24.02
C LYS A 6 15.28 7.87 -23.25
N PRO A 7 15.27 9.19 -23.26
CA PRO A 7 16.24 9.89 -22.47
C PRO A 7 16.26 9.24 -21.11
N GLU A 8 17.43 8.95 -20.62
CA GLU A 8 17.62 8.62 -19.22
C GLU A 8 17.18 9.83 -18.41
N ILE A 9 15.88 10.09 -18.50
CA ILE A 9 15.24 11.05 -17.65
C ILE A 9 15.34 10.43 -16.31
N MET A 10 16.43 10.81 -15.65
CA MET A 10 16.63 10.61 -14.24
C MET A 10 15.85 9.40 -13.77
N ARG A 11 16.49 8.26 -13.80
CA ARG A 11 16.13 7.21 -12.92
C ARG A 11 16.29 7.82 -11.53
N HIS A 12 15.32 8.64 -11.14
CA HIS A 12 15.01 8.72 -9.76
C HIS A 12 14.66 7.28 -9.43
N SER A 13 15.66 6.53 -9.06
CA SER A 13 15.46 5.33 -8.30
C SER A 13 14.84 5.82 -7.00
N SER A 14 13.63 6.29 -7.12
CA SER A 14 12.82 6.62 -6.01
C SER A 14 12.44 5.29 -5.40
N ASN A 15 13.30 4.81 -4.53
CA ASN A 15 12.95 3.76 -3.60
C ASN A 15 11.85 4.29 -2.67
N ILE A 16 10.77 4.81 -3.29
CA ILE A 16 9.64 5.32 -2.57
C ILE A 16 8.92 4.13 -2.00
N LEU A 17 8.97 4.07 -0.70
CA LEU A 17 8.31 3.04 0.08
C LEU A 17 7.43 3.71 1.13
N ILE A 18 6.14 3.68 0.89
CA ILE A 18 5.14 4.19 1.82
C ILE A 18 4.61 3.01 2.62
N LYS A 19 4.91 2.98 3.91
CA LYS A 19 4.51 1.91 4.83
C LYS A 19 3.28 2.30 5.63
N ASN A 20 2.40 1.33 5.83
CA ASN A 20 1.30 1.44 6.77
C ASN A 20 1.71 0.82 8.11
N LYS A 21 2.30 1.62 8.98
CA LYS A 21 2.77 1.15 10.30
C LYS A 21 1.62 0.63 11.17
N ARG A 22 0.45 1.21 11.03
CA ARG A 22 -0.72 0.84 11.83
C ARG A 22 -1.29 -0.53 11.44
N ALA A 23 -1.21 -0.91 10.17
CA ALA A 23 -1.68 -2.22 9.72
C ALA A 23 -0.91 -3.36 10.37
N THR A 24 0.38 -3.25 10.50
CA THR A 24 1.21 -4.27 11.15
C THR A 24 1.07 -4.28 12.67
N PHE A 25 0.65 -3.17 13.26
CA PHE A 25 0.39 -3.06 14.70
C PHE A 25 -0.98 -3.61 15.09
N ASP A 26 -2.03 -3.24 14.34
CA ASP A 26 -3.42 -3.59 14.67
C ASP A 26 -3.84 -4.97 14.16
N TYR A 27 -3.15 -5.49 13.16
CA TYR A 27 -3.51 -6.72 12.46
C TYR A 27 -2.38 -7.72 12.41
N GLU A 28 -2.73 -8.99 12.52
CA GLU A 28 -1.85 -10.10 12.21
C GLU A 28 -1.99 -10.44 10.72
N ILE A 29 -0.91 -10.31 9.97
CA ILE A 29 -0.89 -10.57 8.53
C ILE A 29 -0.70 -12.07 8.30
N ILE A 30 -1.67 -12.68 7.64
CA ILE A 30 -1.66 -14.12 7.34
C ILE A 30 -1.02 -14.41 6.00
N GLU A 31 -1.47 -13.70 4.96
CA GLU A 31 -0.94 -13.82 3.61
C GLU A 31 -0.73 -12.43 2.99
N ARG A 32 0.23 -12.31 2.10
CA ARG A 32 0.53 -11.06 1.40
C ARG A 32 0.36 -11.24 -0.09
N TYR A 33 -0.16 -10.20 -0.73
CA TYR A 33 -0.35 -10.14 -2.19
C TYR A 33 0.12 -8.79 -2.70
N THR A 34 0.65 -8.77 -3.90
CA THR A 34 1.04 -7.53 -4.57
C THR A 34 0.06 -7.24 -5.69
N ALA A 35 -0.58 -6.09 -5.62
CA ALA A 35 -1.55 -5.63 -6.61
C ALA A 35 -1.03 -4.40 -7.34
N CYS A 36 -1.41 -4.25 -8.60
CA CYS A 36 -1.23 -2.98 -9.30
C CYS A 36 -2.38 -2.03 -8.93
N ILE A 37 -2.07 -0.75 -8.74
CA ILE A 37 -3.08 0.27 -8.50
C ILE A 37 -3.37 1.00 -9.80
N GLN A 38 -4.64 1.16 -10.12
CA GLN A 38 -5.05 1.99 -11.24
C GLN A 38 -5.07 3.46 -10.82
N LEU A 39 -4.14 4.24 -11.38
CA LEU A 39 -3.92 5.62 -11.00
C LEU A 39 -3.99 6.57 -12.20
N PHE A 40 -4.31 7.83 -11.93
CA PHE A 40 -4.13 8.91 -12.89
C PHE A 40 -2.68 9.39 -12.90
N GLY A 41 -2.29 10.13 -13.95
CA GLY A 41 -0.93 10.64 -14.05
C GLY A 41 -0.52 11.58 -12.91
N THR A 42 -1.44 12.42 -12.43
CA THR A 42 -1.20 13.31 -11.29
C THR A 42 -1.01 12.55 -9.98
N GLU A 43 -1.73 11.43 -9.81
CA GLU A 43 -1.60 10.59 -8.63
C GLU A 43 -0.22 9.92 -8.56
N ILE A 44 0.26 9.36 -9.67
CA ILE A 44 1.56 8.70 -9.68
C ILE A 44 2.71 9.69 -9.49
N LYS A 45 2.58 10.91 -10.00
CA LYS A 45 3.55 11.98 -9.78
C LYS A 45 3.63 12.38 -8.31
N SER A 46 2.49 12.51 -7.64
CA SER A 46 2.43 12.77 -6.20
C SER A 46 3.04 11.64 -5.37
N ILE A 47 2.82 10.41 -5.76
CA ILE A 47 3.44 9.23 -5.10
C ILE A 47 4.95 9.26 -5.27
N ARG A 48 5.46 9.59 -6.44
CA ARG A 48 6.90 9.74 -6.68
C ARG A 48 7.54 10.82 -5.81
N ASP A 49 6.78 11.86 -5.49
CA ASP A 49 7.21 12.90 -4.55
C ASP A 49 7.05 12.49 -3.06
N GLY A 50 6.57 11.27 -2.80
CA GLY A 50 6.34 10.77 -1.46
C GLY A 50 5.11 11.37 -0.76
N LYS A 51 4.23 12.03 -1.50
CA LYS A 51 3.06 12.72 -0.97
C LYS A 51 1.82 11.84 -0.96
N ALA A 52 1.92 10.68 -0.36
CA ALA A 52 0.80 9.76 -0.19
C ALA A 52 0.85 9.11 1.19
N SER A 53 -0.29 8.70 1.70
CA SER A 53 -0.41 8.05 3.00
C SER A 53 -1.38 6.88 2.94
N LEU A 54 -1.03 5.81 3.64
CA LEU A 54 -1.87 4.62 3.81
C LEU A 54 -2.56 4.60 5.17
N THR A 55 -2.50 5.69 5.91
CA THR A 55 -3.17 5.79 7.22
C THR A 55 -4.68 5.67 7.05
N ASP A 56 -5.30 4.83 7.86
CA ASP A 56 -6.74 4.54 7.84
C ASP A 56 -7.27 4.04 6.48
N THR A 57 -6.39 3.51 5.65
CA THR A 57 -6.73 2.92 4.36
C THR A 57 -7.18 1.48 4.52
N TYR A 58 -8.18 1.09 3.80
CA TYR A 58 -8.69 -0.29 3.78
C TYR A 58 -9.05 -0.74 2.37
N CYS A 59 -9.11 -2.04 2.18
CA CYS A 59 -9.52 -2.63 0.91
C CYS A 59 -10.89 -3.31 1.04
N THR A 60 -11.70 -3.21 0.01
CA THR A 60 -13.02 -3.81 -0.02
C THR A 60 -13.34 -4.38 -1.41
N PHE A 61 -14.29 -5.30 -1.48
CA PHE A 61 -14.80 -5.83 -2.73
C PHE A 61 -16.06 -5.07 -3.15
N ILE A 62 -16.09 -4.64 -4.41
CA ILE A 62 -17.26 -4.07 -5.05
C ILE A 62 -17.40 -4.75 -6.41
N ASN A 63 -18.54 -5.42 -6.66
CA ASN A 63 -18.81 -6.14 -7.92
C ASN A 63 -17.68 -7.11 -8.34
N ASP A 64 -17.23 -7.93 -7.38
CA ASP A 64 -16.13 -8.90 -7.57
C ASP A 64 -14.77 -8.28 -7.93
N GLU A 65 -14.63 -6.99 -7.78
CA GLU A 65 -13.38 -6.25 -7.94
C GLU A 65 -12.89 -5.72 -6.60
N MET A 66 -11.57 -5.63 -6.45
CA MET A 66 -10.98 -5.08 -5.24
C MET A 66 -10.72 -3.59 -5.41
N TRP A 67 -11.11 -2.83 -4.39
CA TRP A 67 -10.93 -1.39 -4.32
C TRP A 67 -10.22 -1.00 -3.05
N VAL A 68 -9.31 -0.06 -3.16
CA VAL A 68 -8.69 0.59 -2.00
C VAL A 68 -9.41 1.90 -1.72
N LYS A 69 -9.85 2.06 -0.48
CA LYS A 69 -10.61 3.23 -0.04
C LYS A 69 -9.85 4.04 1.00
N ASN A 70 -10.14 5.32 1.04
CA ASN A 70 -9.58 6.26 2.01
C ASN A 70 -8.05 6.41 1.92
N MET A 71 -7.44 6.04 0.80
CA MET A 71 -6.02 6.29 0.56
C MET A 71 -5.81 7.76 0.19
N HIS A 72 -4.98 8.44 0.96
CA HIS A 72 -4.65 9.82 0.71
C HIS A 72 -3.49 9.93 -0.29
N ILE A 73 -3.73 10.58 -1.41
CA ILE A 73 -2.70 11.00 -2.36
C ILE A 73 -2.87 12.49 -2.58
N ALA A 74 -1.89 13.28 -2.16
CA ALA A 74 -1.95 14.74 -2.30
C ALA A 74 -2.11 15.18 -3.75
N THR A 75 -2.74 16.33 -3.96
CA THR A 75 -2.82 16.93 -5.28
C THR A 75 -1.43 17.25 -5.81
N TYR A 76 -1.24 17.07 -7.11
CA TYR A 76 0.03 17.38 -7.74
C TYR A 76 0.11 18.90 -7.98
N PHE A 77 1.18 19.51 -7.51
CA PHE A 77 1.34 20.97 -7.53
C PHE A 77 1.23 21.56 -8.94
N PHE A 78 1.77 20.89 -9.95
CA PHE A 78 1.74 21.33 -11.34
C PHE A 78 0.52 20.85 -12.13
N GLY A 79 -0.36 20.07 -11.49
CA GLY A 79 -1.59 19.59 -12.10
C GLY A 79 -2.74 20.55 -11.87
N THR A 80 -2.82 21.64 -12.56
CA THR A 80 -3.84 22.68 -12.47
C THR A 80 -5.26 22.18 -12.13
N TYR A 81 -6.26 22.39 -12.98
CA TYR A 81 -7.64 21.90 -12.73
C TYR A 81 -7.86 20.43 -13.13
N ASN A 82 -6.87 19.75 -13.69
CA ASN A 82 -6.92 18.32 -14.02
C ASN A 82 -6.41 17.43 -12.88
N ASN A 83 -6.40 17.95 -11.66
CA ASN A 83 -6.02 17.19 -10.51
C ASN A 83 -7.09 16.16 -10.10
N HIS A 84 -6.64 15.13 -9.41
CA HIS A 84 -7.49 14.08 -8.87
C HIS A 84 -8.10 14.45 -7.52
N ASP A 85 -9.14 13.75 -7.11
CA ASP A 85 -9.61 13.79 -5.74
C ASP A 85 -8.61 13.09 -4.82
N VAL A 86 -8.24 13.75 -3.74
CA VAL A 86 -7.23 13.29 -2.78
C VAL A 86 -7.56 11.91 -2.20
N ARG A 87 -8.83 11.65 -1.94
CA ARG A 87 -9.30 10.39 -1.34
C ARG A 87 -10.15 9.54 -2.26
N ARG A 88 -9.91 9.62 -3.55
CA ARG A 88 -10.63 8.84 -4.55
C ARG A 88 -10.50 7.35 -4.29
N ASP A 89 -11.57 6.61 -4.51
CA ASP A 89 -11.52 5.14 -4.54
C ASP A 89 -10.72 4.67 -5.75
N ARG A 90 -9.79 3.75 -5.53
CA ARG A 90 -8.88 3.26 -6.56
C ARG A 90 -9.00 1.76 -6.71
N LYS A 91 -9.06 1.31 -7.95
CA LYS A 91 -9.14 -0.11 -8.26
C LYS A 91 -7.77 -0.77 -8.13
N LEU A 92 -7.77 -1.95 -7.53
CA LEU A 92 -6.60 -2.82 -7.48
C LEU A 92 -6.73 -3.93 -8.53
N LEU A 93 -5.65 -4.16 -9.25
CA LEU A 93 -5.58 -5.17 -10.29
C LEU A 93 -4.85 -6.41 -9.76
N LEU A 94 -5.58 -7.50 -9.64
CA LEU A 94 -5.11 -8.79 -9.18
C LEU A 94 -5.52 -9.89 -10.15
N ASN A 95 -4.83 -11.02 -10.10
CA ASN A 95 -5.23 -12.20 -10.83
C ASN A 95 -6.57 -12.73 -10.30
N LYS A 96 -7.36 -13.31 -11.21
CA LYS A 96 -8.68 -13.84 -10.85
C LYS A 96 -8.62 -14.88 -9.74
N LYS A 97 -7.59 -15.71 -9.74
CA LYS A 97 -7.36 -16.72 -8.69
C LYS A 97 -7.13 -16.08 -7.32
N GLU A 98 -6.32 -15.03 -7.29
CA GLU A 98 -6.04 -14.28 -6.06
C GLU A 98 -7.28 -13.54 -5.54
N LEU A 99 -8.03 -12.90 -6.45
CA LEU A 99 -9.29 -12.23 -6.10
C LEU A 99 -10.30 -13.21 -5.50
N ASN A 100 -10.48 -14.37 -6.11
CA ASN A 100 -11.41 -15.39 -5.62
C ASN A 100 -10.99 -15.94 -4.25
N LYS A 101 -9.69 -16.17 -4.07
CA LYS A 101 -9.15 -16.63 -2.80
C LYS A 101 -9.36 -15.61 -1.68
N LEU A 102 -9.08 -14.35 -1.95
CA LEU A 102 -9.28 -13.25 -1.00
C LEU A 102 -10.76 -13.03 -0.68
N ALA A 103 -11.62 -13.07 -1.69
CA ALA A 103 -13.07 -12.93 -1.50
C ALA A 103 -13.64 -14.05 -0.62
N ARG A 104 -13.22 -15.28 -0.86
CA ARG A 104 -13.62 -16.42 -0.06
C ARG A 104 -13.15 -16.29 1.40
N ALA A 105 -11.87 -15.96 1.58
CA ALA A 105 -11.31 -15.79 2.91
C ALA A 105 -12.02 -14.71 3.73
N THR A 106 -12.37 -13.59 3.12
CA THR A 106 -13.09 -12.51 3.80
C THR A 106 -14.54 -12.87 4.15
N ARG A 107 -15.22 -13.65 3.31
CA ARG A 107 -16.59 -14.11 3.56
C ARG A 107 -16.66 -15.19 4.62
N GLU A 108 -15.83 -16.22 4.49
CA GLU A 108 -15.93 -17.44 5.31
C GLU A 108 -15.28 -17.27 6.69
N THR A 109 -14.18 -16.57 6.78
CA THR A 109 -13.37 -16.50 8.00
C THR A 109 -13.45 -15.16 8.72
N GLY A 110 -14.19 -14.19 8.16
CA GLY A 110 -14.28 -12.85 8.74
C GLY A 110 -12.95 -12.08 8.77
N LEU A 111 -11.99 -12.48 7.95
CA LEU A 111 -10.73 -11.79 7.80
C LEU A 111 -10.91 -10.48 7.02
N THR A 112 -10.01 -9.55 7.22
CA THR A 112 -10.01 -8.28 6.49
C THR A 112 -8.79 -8.16 5.61
N ILE A 113 -8.85 -7.25 4.63
CA ILE A 113 -7.73 -6.96 3.75
C ILE A 113 -7.25 -5.55 4.03
N VAL A 114 -5.98 -5.42 4.37
CA VAL A 114 -5.36 -4.14 4.70
C VAL A 114 -4.15 -3.87 3.81
N PRO A 115 -3.94 -2.63 3.38
CA PRO A 115 -2.71 -2.29 2.68
C PRO A 115 -1.55 -2.26 3.66
N ILE A 116 -0.45 -2.87 3.27
CA ILE A 116 0.76 -2.96 4.10
C ILE A 116 1.75 -1.88 3.70
N ARG A 117 2.05 -1.80 2.41
CA ARG A 117 2.97 -0.82 1.86
C ARG A 117 2.68 -0.55 0.39
N MET A 118 3.08 0.61 -0.05
CA MET A 118 3.04 0.99 -1.46
C MET A 118 4.45 1.32 -1.94
N PHE A 119 4.78 0.88 -3.13
CA PHE A 119 6.07 1.14 -3.74
C PHE A 119 5.93 1.30 -5.26
N ILE A 120 6.95 1.88 -5.86
CA ILE A 120 7.05 1.98 -7.33
C ILE A 120 8.07 0.96 -7.80
N ASN A 121 7.68 0.11 -8.74
CA ASN A 121 8.57 -0.91 -9.28
C ASN A 121 9.56 -0.32 -10.31
N ASP A 122 10.48 -1.15 -10.81
CA ASP A 122 11.50 -0.75 -11.78
C ASP A 122 10.92 -0.21 -13.10
N LYS A 123 9.69 -0.61 -13.42
CA LYS A 123 8.96 -0.14 -14.60
C LYS A 123 8.24 1.19 -14.39
N GLY A 124 8.30 1.75 -13.19
CA GLY A 124 7.62 3.00 -12.85
C GLY A 124 6.14 2.84 -12.51
N LEU A 125 5.66 1.62 -12.29
CA LEU A 125 4.28 1.33 -11.90
C LEU A 125 4.14 1.32 -10.39
N ALA A 126 3.07 1.91 -9.89
CA ALA A 126 2.74 1.85 -8.46
C ALA A 126 2.15 0.48 -8.13
N LYS A 127 2.73 -0.16 -7.14
CA LYS A 127 2.30 -1.44 -6.58
C LYS A 127 1.89 -1.26 -5.14
N LEU A 128 0.79 -1.90 -4.77
CA LEU A 128 0.33 -1.94 -3.39
C LEU A 128 0.44 -3.37 -2.89
N GLU A 129 1.22 -3.56 -1.85
CA GLU A 129 1.24 -4.82 -1.12
C GLU A 129 0.08 -4.82 -0.12
N ILE A 130 -0.82 -5.77 -0.29
CA ILE A 130 -1.97 -5.96 0.58
C ILE A 130 -1.81 -7.24 1.37
N GLY A 131 -2.44 -7.30 2.53
CA GLY A 131 -2.41 -8.47 3.39
C GLY A 131 -3.78 -8.92 3.80
N LEU A 132 -3.99 -10.23 3.74
CA LEU A 132 -5.11 -10.87 4.41
C LEU A 132 -4.78 -10.90 5.89
N ALA A 133 -5.61 -10.27 6.71
CA ALA A 133 -5.27 -9.96 8.08
C ALA A 133 -6.41 -10.27 9.06
N LYS A 134 -6.01 -10.59 10.26
CA LYS A 134 -6.89 -10.77 11.41
C LYS A 134 -6.61 -9.70 12.46
N GLY A 135 -7.63 -9.11 13.04
CA GLY A 135 -7.47 -8.13 14.10
C GLY A 135 -6.76 -8.72 15.33
N LYS A 136 -5.71 -8.08 15.80
CA LYS A 136 -5.01 -8.47 17.01
C LYS A 136 -5.83 -8.15 18.25
N LYS A 137 -5.82 -9.06 19.22
CA LYS A 137 -6.34 -8.80 20.54
C LYS A 137 -5.47 -7.78 21.28
N ASN A 138 -6.04 -7.05 22.24
CA ASN A 138 -5.30 -6.06 23.03
C ASN A 138 -4.02 -6.62 23.69
N TYR A 139 -4.06 -7.88 24.10
CA TYR A 139 -2.91 -8.58 24.65
C TYR A 139 -1.73 -8.66 23.66
N ASP A 140 -2.00 -9.05 22.42
CA ASP A 140 -0.99 -9.18 21.37
C ASP A 140 -0.37 -7.82 20.99
N LYS A 141 -1.17 -6.75 21.03
CA LYS A 141 -0.69 -5.38 20.79
C LYS A 141 0.31 -4.93 21.86
N ARG A 142 0.04 -5.22 23.12
CA ARG A 142 0.94 -4.90 24.24
C ARG A 142 2.26 -5.64 24.14
N GLN A 143 2.23 -6.90 23.75
CA GLN A 143 3.44 -7.69 23.55
C GLN A 143 4.29 -7.15 22.40
N SER A 144 3.68 -6.77 21.29
CA SER A 144 4.38 -6.16 20.15
C SER A 144 5.09 -4.86 20.53
N ILE A 145 4.49 -4.05 21.39
CA ILE A 145 5.12 -2.82 21.92
C ILE A 145 6.35 -3.16 22.77
N LYS A 146 6.22 -4.11 23.67
CA LYS A 146 7.33 -4.53 24.55
C LYS A 146 8.52 -5.04 23.75
N GLU A 147 8.29 -5.85 22.73
CA GLU A 147 9.33 -6.37 21.85
C GLU A 147 10.06 -5.27 21.08
N LYS A 148 9.32 -4.28 20.58
CA LYS A 148 9.91 -3.13 19.89
C LYS A 148 10.77 -2.27 20.82
N ASP A 149 10.30 -2.04 22.03
CA ASP A 149 11.01 -1.24 23.03
C ASP A 149 12.29 -1.95 23.47
N ALA A 150 12.23 -3.24 23.74
CA ALA A 150 13.38 -4.06 24.07
C ALA A 150 14.44 -4.05 22.94
N LYS A 151 14.02 -4.14 21.70
CA LYS A 151 14.89 -4.07 20.54
C LYS A 151 15.57 -2.70 20.42
N ARG A 152 14.84 -1.60 20.65
CA ARG A 152 15.43 -0.26 20.65
C ARG A 152 16.45 -0.05 21.73
N GLU A 153 16.23 -0.58 22.93
CA GLU A 153 17.20 -0.53 24.01
C GLU A 153 18.49 -1.30 23.68
N MET A 154 18.36 -2.48 23.11
CA MET A 154 19.52 -3.25 22.66
C MET A 154 20.32 -2.52 21.58
N GLU A 155 19.67 -1.86 20.65
CA GLU A 155 20.32 -1.06 19.61
C GLU A 155 21.07 0.15 20.19
N ARG A 156 20.55 0.78 21.24
CA ARG A 156 21.23 1.88 21.95
C ARG A 156 22.49 1.43 22.68
N HIS A 157 22.50 0.23 23.24
CA HIS A 157 23.64 -0.31 23.95
C HIS A 157 24.74 -0.85 23.03
N ARG A 158 24.46 -1.00 21.75
CA ARG A 158 25.44 -1.42 20.74
C ARG A 158 26.16 -0.25 20.06
N GLY A 159 25.70 0.94 20.28
CA GLY A 159 26.30 2.14 19.68
C GLY A 159 27.53 2.65 20.39
#